data_29fcf4fded090a00adc83f0028afb646
#
_entry.id   29fcf4fded090a00adc83f0028afb646
#
_cell.length_a   1.000
_cell.length_b   1.000
_cell.length_c   1.000
_cell.angle_alpha   90.00
_cell.angle_beta   90.00
_cell.angle_gamma   90.00
#
_symmetry.space_group_name_H-M   'P 1'
#
loop_
_entity.id
_entity.type
_entity.pdbx_description
1 polymer ?
#
loop_
_entity_poly.entity_id
_entity_poly.type
_entity_poly.pdbx_seq_one_letter_code
_entity_poly.pdbx_strand_id
1 'polypeptide(L)'
;MNQIRHPLTSRGLLLYYALAFVWLGTTAMHIPDGYLSPVVCVVLFALVLPFWIRGVQKLREKLSAKNIPLVALFAAFSFVIMMFNIPLPGGTTGHAVGGALAAIILGPEIATIAISIALIIQAFFFGDGGILAIGANCFNMAVVMPYISYAIYQWITKNSDLQSKKRVIAAFVGGYIGLAVAAFFTAVEFGIQPALFHTAEGTPLYAPYPLSVSIPAMMIPHLLVAAVIEGVVTALVIAYLIKANPSALNLFAVDKTENEPIKNRSWRPLWIALIVLVIISPLGLLAPGTAWGEWG
;
A
#
# COMPACT_ATOMS: atom_id res chain seq x y z
N MET A 1 38.20 15.55 37.02
CA MET A 1 37.12 15.62 36.01
C MET A 1 37.69 15.12 34.69
N ASN A 2 37.60 13.80 34.46
CA ASN A 2 38.04 13.18 33.19
C ASN A 2 36.87 13.11 32.24
N GLN A 3 36.97 13.89 31.15
CA GLN A 3 36.04 13.78 30.02
C GLN A 3 36.34 12.49 29.26
N ILE A 4 35.44 11.54 29.34
CA ILE A 4 35.41 10.34 28.46
C ILE A 4 35.00 10.82 27.08
N ARG A 5 35.98 11.13 26.21
CA ARG A 5 35.77 11.29 24.79
C ARG A 5 35.71 9.89 24.16
N HIS A 6 34.53 9.39 23.83
CA HIS A 6 34.39 8.26 22.91
C HIS A 6 34.53 8.79 21.48
N PRO A 7 35.57 8.42 20.74
CA PRO A 7 35.64 8.76 19.33
C PRO A 7 34.80 7.74 18.56
N LEU A 8 33.55 8.07 18.32
CA LEU A 8 32.84 7.40 17.23
C LEU A 8 33.57 7.80 15.94
N THR A 9 34.18 6.82 15.30
CA THR A 9 34.73 7.02 13.97
C THR A 9 33.62 7.49 13.03
N SER A 10 33.95 8.26 12.01
CA SER A 10 32.97 8.76 11.01
C SER A 10 32.10 7.64 10.41
N ARG A 11 32.65 6.41 10.32
CA ARG A 11 31.91 5.21 9.92
C ARG A 11 30.93 4.72 10.99
N GLY A 12 31.28 4.83 12.27
CA GLY A 12 30.39 4.49 13.39
C GLY A 12 29.24 5.47 13.50
N LEU A 13 29.48 6.77 13.25
CA LEU A 13 28.42 7.78 13.18
C LEU A 13 27.47 7.55 12.00
N LEU A 14 28.01 7.23 10.82
CA LEU A 14 27.22 6.89 9.64
C LEU A 14 26.36 5.63 9.87
N LEU A 15 26.94 4.61 10.48
CA LEU A 15 26.22 3.39 10.84
C LEU A 15 25.14 3.67 11.90
N TYR A 16 25.44 4.48 12.91
CA TYR A 16 24.48 4.91 13.92
C TYR A 16 23.31 5.69 13.29
N TYR A 17 23.59 6.67 12.42
CA TYR A 17 22.53 7.41 11.71
C TYR A 17 21.77 6.53 10.73
N ALA A 18 22.42 5.59 10.04
CA ALA A 18 21.75 4.64 9.17
C ALA A 18 20.84 3.69 9.97
N LEU A 19 21.32 3.17 11.11
CA LEU A 19 20.52 2.34 11.99
C LEU A 19 19.40 3.14 12.67
N ALA A 20 19.67 4.38 13.10
CA ALA A 20 18.65 5.27 13.66
C ALA A 20 17.61 5.66 12.59
N PHE A 21 18.02 5.88 11.34
CA PHE A 21 17.10 6.13 10.22
C PHE A 21 16.23 4.92 9.91
N VAL A 22 16.80 3.70 9.90
CA VAL A 22 16.05 2.46 9.78
C VAL A 22 15.12 2.28 10.98
N TRP A 23 15.57 2.62 12.19
CA TRP A 23 14.79 2.47 13.42
C TRP A 23 13.63 3.50 13.50
N LEU A 24 13.82 4.72 13.01
CA LEU A 24 12.78 5.76 12.91
C LEU A 24 11.76 5.48 11.80
N GLY A 25 12.11 4.62 10.82
CA GLY A 25 11.25 4.26 9.69
C GLY A 25 10.27 3.12 9.96
N THR A 26 10.15 2.66 11.20
CA THR A 26 9.43 1.40 11.51
C THR A 26 8.22 1.56 12.43
N THR A 27 7.61 2.73 12.48
CA THR A 27 6.33 2.94 13.17
C THR A 27 5.15 2.43 12.35
N ALA A 28 4.14 1.87 13.01
CA ALA A 28 2.91 1.38 12.38
C ALA A 28 2.23 2.49 11.55
N MET A 29 1.65 2.14 10.40
CA MET A 29 1.29 3.12 9.40
C MET A 29 -0.08 3.04 8.84
N HIS A 30 -0.75 1.96 9.11
CA HIS A 30 -2.13 1.81 8.77
C HIS A 30 -3.00 2.28 9.95
N ILE A 31 -4.26 2.61 9.68
CA ILE A 31 -5.21 3.04 10.71
C ILE A 31 -5.20 2.01 11.85
N PRO A 32 -4.75 2.38 13.07
CA PRO A 32 -4.71 1.46 14.20
C PRO A 32 -6.09 1.32 14.87
N ASP A 33 -6.26 0.29 15.69
CA ASP A 33 -7.44 0.14 16.51
C ASP A 33 -7.55 1.29 17.52
N GLY A 34 -8.78 1.78 17.73
CA GLY A 34 -9.05 2.91 18.63
C GLY A 34 -9.05 4.28 17.98
N TYR A 35 -8.57 4.42 16.75
CA TYR A 35 -8.66 5.69 16.00
C TYR A 35 -10.01 5.91 15.32
N LEU A 36 -10.64 4.81 14.86
CA LEU A 36 -11.99 4.86 14.33
C LEU A 36 -12.97 4.22 15.30
N SER A 37 -14.17 4.77 15.38
CA SER A 37 -15.25 4.15 16.13
C SER A 37 -15.60 2.76 15.53
N PRO A 38 -16.05 1.80 16.35
CA PRO A 38 -16.50 0.51 15.86
C PRO A 38 -17.60 0.61 14.79
N VAL A 39 -18.47 1.63 14.88
CA VAL A 39 -19.52 1.88 13.89
C VAL A 39 -18.92 2.20 12.52
N VAL A 40 -17.95 3.11 12.46
CA VAL A 40 -17.27 3.47 11.21
C VAL A 40 -16.48 2.28 10.67
N CYS A 41 -15.80 1.52 11.53
CA CYS A 41 -15.11 0.28 11.13
C CYS A 41 -16.07 -0.73 10.47
N VAL A 42 -17.24 -0.97 11.07
CA VAL A 42 -18.26 -1.89 10.51
C VAL A 42 -18.79 -1.39 9.17
N VAL A 43 -19.07 -0.10 9.05
CA VAL A 43 -19.54 0.50 7.78
C VAL A 43 -18.49 0.32 6.68
N LEU A 44 -17.23 0.65 6.95
CA LEU A 44 -16.15 0.51 5.98
C LEU A 44 -15.87 -0.95 5.63
N PHE A 45 -15.97 -1.86 6.61
CA PHE A 45 -15.89 -3.30 6.34
C PHE A 45 -17.02 -3.77 5.41
N ALA A 46 -18.26 -3.32 5.67
CA ALA A 46 -19.39 -3.65 4.81
C ALA A 46 -19.21 -3.08 3.38
N LEU A 47 -18.63 -1.89 3.25
CA LEU A 47 -18.33 -1.29 1.94
C LEU A 47 -17.27 -2.07 1.14
N VAL A 48 -16.32 -2.73 1.78
CA VAL A 48 -15.30 -3.54 1.10
C VAL A 48 -15.85 -4.88 0.61
N LEU A 49 -16.82 -5.47 1.30
CA LEU A 49 -17.35 -6.81 0.99
C LEU A 49 -17.73 -7.01 -0.49
N PRO A 50 -18.48 -6.11 -1.15
CA PRO A 50 -18.82 -6.28 -2.56
C PRO A 50 -17.58 -6.33 -3.47
N PHE A 51 -16.55 -5.59 -3.14
CA PHE A 51 -15.29 -5.58 -3.90
C PHE A 51 -14.50 -6.88 -3.70
N TRP A 52 -14.46 -7.41 -2.49
CA TRP A 52 -13.88 -8.72 -2.23
C TRP A 52 -14.62 -9.83 -2.97
N ILE A 53 -15.96 -9.80 -2.95
CA ILE A 53 -16.78 -10.79 -3.68
C ILE A 53 -16.44 -10.71 -5.18
N ARG A 54 -16.45 -9.52 -5.76
CA ARG A 54 -16.08 -9.32 -7.19
C ARG A 54 -14.65 -9.73 -7.47
N GLY A 55 -13.72 -9.36 -6.60
CA GLY A 55 -12.31 -9.73 -6.74
C GLY A 55 -12.09 -11.23 -6.75
N VAL A 56 -12.75 -11.97 -5.82
CA VAL A 56 -12.70 -13.44 -5.78
C VAL A 56 -13.36 -14.06 -7.02
N GLN A 57 -14.50 -13.55 -7.46
CA GLN A 57 -15.16 -14.02 -8.68
C GLN A 57 -14.24 -13.82 -9.90
N LYS A 58 -13.67 -12.62 -10.04
CA LYS A 58 -12.77 -12.30 -11.15
C LYS A 58 -11.48 -13.12 -11.10
N LEU A 59 -10.95 -13.35 -9.93
CA LEU A 59 -9.81 -14.22 -9.73
C LEU A 59 -10.14 -15.67 -10.17
N ARG A 60 -11.28 -16.20 -9.76
CA ARG A 60 -11.73 -17.55 -10.17
C ARG A 60 -11.91 -17.69 -11.67
N GLU A 61 -12.49 -16.67 -12.35
CA GLU A 61 -12.67 -16.67 -13.80
C GLU A 61 -11.33 -16.72 -14.54
N LYS A 62 -10.31 -16.05 -14.00
CA LYS A 62 -8.98 -15.93 -14.59
C LYS A 62 -7.95 -16.87 -13.93
N LEU A 63 -8.39 -17.75 -13.05
CA LEU A 63 -7.52 -18.64 -12.30
C LEU A 63 -6.86 -19.63 -13.25
N SER A 64 -5.56 -19.49 -13.41
CA SER A 64 -4.72 -20.46 -14.08
C SER A 64 -3.47 -20.71 -13.24
N ALA A 65 -2.81 -21.84 -13.44
CA ALA A 65 -1.54 -22.11 -12.77
C ALA A 65 -0.47 -21.04 -13.01
N LYS A 66 -0.63 -20.21 -14.06
CA LYS A 66 0.26 -19.08 -14.39
C LYS A 66 -0.08 -17.82 -13.58
N ASN A 67 -1.33 -17.61 -13.22
CA ASN A 67 -1.81 -16.33 -12.66
C ASN A 67 -1.78 -16.28 -11.13
N ILE A 68 -1.97 -17.42 -10.45
CA ILE A 68 -1.90 -17.48 -8.98
C ILE A 68 -0.56 -16.98 -8.43
N PRO A 69 0.61 -17.42 -8.96
CA PRO A 69 1.89 -16.92 -8.49
C PRO A 69 2.05 -15.41 -8.67
N LEU A 70 1.44 -14.84 -9.71
CA LEU A 70 1.53 -13.41 -9.96
C LEU A 70 0.74 -12.60 -8.93
N VAL A 71 -0.45 -13.07 -8.54
CA VAL A 71 -1.25 -12.44 -7.47
C VAL A 71 -0.50 -12.50 -6.14
N ALA A 72 0.08 -13.66 -5.82
CA ALA A 72 0.91 -13.81 -4.62
C ALA A 72 2.16 -12.90 -4.65
N LEU A 73 2.79 -12.76 -5.82
CA LEU A 73 3.92 -11.85 -6.00
C LEU A 73 3.52 -10.39 -5.75
N PHE A 74 2.36 -9.96 -6.24
CA PHE A 74 1.88 -8.60 -5.99
C PHE A 74 1.48 -8.37 -4.54
N ALA A 75 0.87 -9.35 -3.88
CA ALA A 75 0.59 -9.28 -2.44
C ALA A 75 1.89 -9.13 -1.63
N ALA A 76 2.89 -9.94 -1.96
CA ALA A 76 4.20 -9.88 -1.33
C ALA A 76 4.96 -8.58 -1.65
N PHE A 77 4.90 -8.10 -2.89
CA PHE A 77 5.49 -6.81 -3.27
C PHE A 77 4.84 -5.67 -2.51
N SER A 78 3.50 -5.64 -2.44
CA SER A 78 2.76 -4.64 -1.67
C SER A 78 3.13 -4.69 -0.19
N PHE A 79 3.17 -5.90 0.40
CA PHE A 79 3.60 -6.07 1.78
C PHE A 79 4.99 -5.47 2.03
N VAL A 80 5.97 -5.82 1.20
CA VAL A 80 7.36 -5.36 1.38
C VAL A 80 7.50 -3.85 1.15
N ILE A 81 6.86 -3.29 0.11
CA ILE A 81 7.00 -1.86 -0.18
C ILE A 81 6.36 -0.99 0.89
N MET A 82 5.26 -1.43 1.48
CA MET A 82 4.61 -0.76 2.61
C MET A 82 5.48 -0.75 3.88
N MET A 83 6.45 -1.64 4.02
CA MET A 83 7.40 -1.62 5.15
C MET A 83 8.44 -0.50 5.06
N PHE A 84 8.58 0.16 3.90
CA PHE A 84 9.48 1.30 3.73
C PHE A 84 8.76 2.59 4.05
N ASN A 85 8.85 2.96 5.33
CA ASN A 85 8.22 4.12 5.91
C ASN A 85 9.07 5.36 5.85
N ILE A 86 8.45 6.46 5.44
CA ILE A 86 9.08 7.77 5.43
C ILE A 86 8.36 8.64 6.45
N PRO A 87 9.07 9.11 7.50
CA PRO A 87 8.52 10.07 8.42
C PRO A 87 8.10 11.34 7.66
N LEU A 88 6.86 11.76 7.84
CA LEU A 88 6.30 12.93 7.21
C LEU A 88 6.09 14.05 8.24
N PRO A 89 6.21 15.33 7.85
CA PRO A 89 5.90 16.44 8.73
C PRO A 89 4.46 16.37 9.22
N GLY A 90 4.26 16.62 10.53
CA GLY A 90 2.93 16.57 11.15
C GLY A 90 2.70 15.32 12.00
N GLY A 91 3.74 14.47 12.19
CA GLY A 91 3.66 13.28 13.07
C GLY A 91 3.03 12.06 12.41
N THR A 92 2.87 12.06 11.09
CA THR A 92 2.44 10.90 10.30
C THR A 92 3.61 10.29 9.53
N THR A 93 3.39 9.14 8.95
CA THR A 93 4.31 8.50 8.03
C THR A 93 3.64 8.26 6.69
N GLY A 94 4.42 8.03 5.65
CA GLY A 94 3.93 7.73 4.33
C GLY A 94 4.78 6.68 3.65
N HIS A 95 4.13 5.87 2.86
CA HIS A 95 4.75 4.79 2.10
C HIS A 95 4.10 4.61 0.74
N ALA A 96 4.78 3.94 -0.17
CA ALA A 96 4.14 3.40 -1.35
C ALA A 96 3.37 2.13 -0.99
N VAL A 97 2.27 1.88 -1.69
CA VAL A 97 1.43 0.70 -1.51
C VAL A 97 1.64 -0.32 -2.62
N GLY A 98 2.05 0.13 -3.80
CA GLY A 98 2.11 -0.70 -5.00
C GLY A 98 0.73 -1.01 -5.59
N GLY A 99 -0.32 -0.37 -5.07
CA GLY A 99 -1.71 -0.60 -5.48
C GLY A 99 -1.99 -0.17 -6.91
N ALA A 100 -1.39 0.93 -7.36
CA ALA A 100 -1.48 1.40 -8.74
C ALA A 100 -0.85 0.41 -9.72
N LEU A 101 0.34 -0.08 -9.40
CA LEU A 101 1.03 -1.07 -10.21
C LEU A 101 0.24 -2.39 -10.30
N ALA A 102 -0.24 -2.88 -9.15
CA ALA A 102 -1.08 -4.07 -9.09
C ALA A 102 -2.34 -3.91 -9.96
N ALA A 103 -3.02 -2.77 -9.87
CA ALA A 103 -4.22 -2.49 -10.65
C ALA A 103 -3.96 -2.43 -12.16
N ILE A 104 -2.85 -1.84 -12.59
CA ILE A 104 -2.48 -1.74 -14.01
C ILE A 104 -2.22 -3.12 -14.61
N ILE A 105 -1.61 -4.03 -13.84
CA ILE A 105 -1.18 -5.35 -14.35
C ILE A 105 -2.25 -6.42 -14.15
N LEU A 106 -2.89 -6.47 -12.98
CA LEU A 106 -3.85 -7.51 -12.61
C LEU A 106 -5.31 -7.12 -12.91
N GLY A 107 -5.57 -5.83 -13.11
CA GLY A 107 -6.91 -5.26 -13.03
C GLY A 107 -7.29 -4.91 -11.57
N PRO A 108 -8.18 -3.91 -11.36
CA PRO A 108 -8.48 -3.38 -10.04
C PRO A 108 -9.12 -4.42 -9.10
N GLU A 109 -9.96 -5.32 -9.62
CA GLU A 109 -10.63 -6.35 -8.83
C GLU A 109 -9.66 -7.36 -8.22
N ILE A 110 -8.68 -7.83 -9.01
CA ILE A 110 -7.68 -8.80 -8.52
C ILE A 110 -6.64 -8.08 -7.65
N ALA A 111 -6.29 -6.83 -7.98
CA ALA A 111 -5.43 -6.00 -7.15
C ALA A 111 -6.04 -5.81 -5.75
N THR A 112 -7.36 -5.60 -5.64
CA THR A 112 -8.07 -5.55 -4.35
C THR A 112 -7.76 -6.77 -3.49
N ILE A 113 -7.79 -7.98 -4.06
CA ILE A 113 -7.48 -9.21 -3.31
C ILE A 113 -6.02 -9.25 -2.89
N ALA A 114 -5.09 -8.95 -3.81
CA ALA A 114 -3.66 -8.99 -3.52
C ALA A 114 -3.26 -8.00 -2.38
N ILE A 115 -3.74 -6.76 -2.47
CA ILE A 115 -3.45 -5.73 -1.46
C ILE A 115 -4.14 -6.06 -0.13
N SER A 116 -5.41 -6.53 -0.16
CA SER A 116 -6.11 -6.92 1.07
C SER A 116 -5.39 -8.06 1.80
N ILE A 117 -4.84 -9.04 1.09
CA ILE A 117 -4.03 -10.11 1.69
C ILE A 117 -2.83 -9.53 2.43
N ALA A 118 -2.10 -8.59 1.80
CA ALA A 118 -0.96 -7.93 2.44
C ALA A 118 -1.39 -7.20 3.73
N LEU A 119 -2.44 -6.37 3.67
CA LEU A 119 -2.96 -5.61 4.80
C LEU A 119 -3.47 -6.51 5.95
N ILE A 120 -4.15 -7.61 5.62
CA ILE A 120 -4.61 -8.57 6.62
C ILE A 120 -3.44 -9.24 7.32
N ILE A 121 -2.39 -9.64 6.56
CA ILE A 121 -1.18 -10.22 7.13
C ILE A 121 -0.47 -9.19 8.03
N GLN A 122 -0.34 -7.94 7.61
CA GLN A 122 0.26 -6.87 8.39
C GLN A 122 -0.49 -6.65 9.71
N ALA A 123 -1.81 -6.55 9.68
CA ALA A 123 -2.62 -6.34 10.88
C ALA A 123 -2.52 -7.53 11.87
N PHE A 124 -2.66 -8.78 11.40
CA PHE A 124 -2.70 -9.93 12.29
C PHE A 124 -1.35 -10.40 12.81
N PHE A 125 -0.30 -10.32 11.99
CA PHE A 125 0.99 -10.91 12.32
C PHE A 125 2.06 -9.88 12.71
N PHE A 126 1.89 -8.63 12.27
CA PHE A 126 2.89 -7.58 12.49
C PHE A 126 2.38 -6.42 13.34
N GLY A 127 1.07 -6.37 13.64
CA GLY A 127 0.47 -5.27 14.40
C GLY A 127 0.48 -3.95 13.62
N ASP A 128 0.68 -4.00 12.31
CA ASP A 128 0.64 -2.85 11.43
C ASP A 128 -0.79 -2.66 10.88
N GLY A 129 -1.51 -1.73 11.50
CA GLY A 129 -2.95 -1.54 11.32
C GLY A 129 -3.80 -2.31 12.32
N GLY A 130 -4.98 -1.73 12.64
CA GLY A 130 -5.92 -2.32 13.57
C GLY A 130 -6.70 -3.49 12.96
N ILE A 131 -7.03 -4.49 13.78
CA ILE A 131 -7.87 -5.63 13.36
C ILE A 131 -9.30 -5.15 13.07
N LEU A 132 -9.86 -4.27 13.91
CA LEU A 132 -11.15 -3.64 13.65
C LEU A 132 -11.09 -2.69 12.44
N ALA A 133 -9.96 -2.04 12.24
CA ALA A 133 -9.74 -1.09 11.16
C ALA A 133 -9.39 -1.78 9.81
N ILE A 134 -9.30 -3.11 9.73
CA ILE A 134 -9.00 -3.83 8.46
C ILE A 134 -9.93 -3.38 7.33
N GLY A 135 -11.22 -3.20 7.62
CA GLY A 135 -12.20 -2.72 6.63
C GLY A 135 -11.84 -1.35 6.07
N ALA A 136 -11.44 -0.40 6.93
CA ALA A 136 -11.03 0.94 6.55
C ALA A 136 -9.72 0.91 5.73
N ASN A 137 -8.71 0.23 6.24
CA ASN A 137 -7.43 0.07 5.55
C ASN A 137 -7.59 -0.57 4.16
N CYS A 138 -8.40 -1.64 4.05
CA CYS A 138 -8.70 -2.27 2.77
C CYS A 138 -9.54 -1.37 1.86
N PHE A 139 -10.51 -0.62 2.39
CA PHE A 139 -11.30 0.31 1.59
C PHE A 139 -10.41 1.36 0.94
N ASN A 140 -9.56 2.01 1.71
CA ASN A 140 -8.68 3.07 1.21
C ASN A 140 -7.60 2.55 0.26
N MET A 141 -6.82 1.56 0.67
CA MET A 141 -5.63 1.11 -0.04
C MET A 141 -5.87 -0.03 -1.03
N ALA A 142 -6.84 -0.93 -0.75
CA ALA A 142 -7.11 -2.07 -1.63
C ALA A 142 -8.30 -1.86 -2.58
N VAL A 143 -9.15 -0.86 -2.33
CA VAL A 143 -10.28 -0.55 -3.21
C VAL A 143 -10.11 0.83 -3.85
N VAL A 144 -10.22 1.91 -3.08
CA VAL A 144 -10.22 3.28 -3.61
C VAL A 144 -8.99 3.53 -4.48
N MET A 145 -7.82 3.29 -3.93
CA MET A 145 -6.55 3.53 -4.63
C MET A 145 -6.42 2.74 -5.94
N PRO A 146 -6.56 1.38 -6.00
CA PRO A 146 -6.43 0.63 -7.22
C PRO A 146 -7.46 1.02 -8.29
N TYR A 147 -8.72 1.25 -7.90
CA TYR A 147 -9.76 1.62 -8.87
C TYR A 147 -9.54 3.00 -9.48
N ILE A 148 -9.19 4.00 -8.67
CA ILE A 148 -8.87 5.35 -9.15
C ILE A 148 -7.62 5.33 -10.04
N SER A 149 -6.55 4.68 -9.59
CA SER A 149 -5.31 4.55 -10.36
C SER A 149 -5.55 3.91 -11.72
N TYR A 150 -6.32 2.82 -11.75
CA TYR A 150 -6.64 2.10 -12.98
C TYR A 150 -7.51 2.93 -13.92
N ALA A 151 -8.54 3.60 -13.40
CA ALA A 151 -9.42 4.45 -14.19
C ALA A 151 -8.64 5.58 -14.88
N ILE A 152 -7.75 6.26 -14.15
CA ILE A 152 -6.88 7.32 -14.69
C ILE A 152 -5.91 6.75 -15.70
N TYR A 153 -5.26 5.63 -15.41
CA TYR A 153 -4.35 4.96 -16.33
C TYR A 153 -5.06 4.63 -17.65
N GLN A 154 -6.23 4.01 -17.59
CA GLN A 154 -7.00 3.65 -18.78
C GLN A 154 -7.47 4.88 -19.57
N TRP A 155 -7.90 5.92 -18.87
CA TRP A 155 -8.33 7.16 -19.51
C TRP A 155 -7.20 7.82 -20.30
N ILE A 156 -6.01 7.94 -19.70
CA ILE A 156 -4.85 8.55 -20.37
C ILE A 156 -4.34 7.67 -21.50
N THR A 157 -4.33 6.33 -21.31
CA THR A 157 -3.77 5.39 -22.31
C THR A 157 -4.74 4.96 -23.38
N LYS A 158 -5.97 5.46 -23.37
CA LYS A 158 -6.97 5.17 -24.39
C LYS A 158 -6.37 5.40 -25.79
N ASN A 159 -6.47 4.39 -26.65
CA ASN A 159 -5.91 4.40 -28.01
C ASN A 159 -4.38 4.56 -28.08
N SER A 160 -3.65 4.16 -27.05
CA SER A 160 -2.18 4.19 -27.04
C SER A 160 -1.60 2.79 -27.21
N ASP A 161 -0.56 2.66 -28.03
CA ASP A 161 0.19 1.41 -28.17
C ASP A 161 0.79 0.95 -26.85
N LEU A 162 1.06 -0.37 -26.73
CA LEU A 162 1.67 -0.96 -25.53
C LEU A 162 3.04 -0.36 -25.22
N GLN A 163 3.79 0.08 -26.24
CA GLN A 163 5.12 0.66 -26.09
C GLN A 163 5.11 2.19 -25.95
N SER A 164 3.93 2.81 -25.90
CA SER A 164 3.82 4.27 -25.85
C SER A 164 4.35 4.83 -24.51
N LYS A 165 5.15 5.90 -24.59
CA LYS A 165 5.58 6.67 -23.41
C LYS A 165 4.42 7.25 -22.60
N LYS A 166 3.24 7.42 -23.20
CA LYS A 166 2.03 7.84 -22.48
C LYS A 166 1.69 6.89 -21.33
N ARG A 167 2.00 5.59 -21.45
CA ARG A 167 1.76 4.61 -20.41
C ARG A 167 2.59 4.85 -19.14
N VAL A 168 3.81 5.33 -19.30
CA VAL A 168 4.68 5.69 -18.18
C VAL A 168 4.13 6.92 -17.45
N ILE A 169 3.71 7.94 -18.21
CA ILE A 169 3.08 9.15 -17.64
C ILE A 169 1.77 8.78 -16.95
N ALA A 170 0.94 7.96 -17.59
CA ALA A 170 -0.33 7.51 -17.05
C ALA A 170 -0.15 6.69 -15.75
N ALA A 171 0.91 5.88 -15.69
CA ALA A 171 1.26 5.10 -14.50
C ALA A 171 1.67 6.01 -13.34
N PHE A 172 2.47 7.04 -13.61
CA PHE A 172 2.82 8.05 -12.60
C PHE A 172 1.58 8.77 -12.10
N VAL A 173 0.78 9.34 -13.01
CA VAL A 173 -0.41 10.14 -12.66
C VAL A 173 -1.44 9.29 -11.94
N GLY A 174 -1.66 8.05 -12.41
CA GLY A 174 -2.58 7.11 -11.78
C GLY A 174 -2.15 6.75 -10.35
N GLY A 175 -0.86 6.44 -10.15
CA GLY A 175 -0.31 6.13 -8.82
C GLY A 175 -0.38 7.32 -7.88
N TYR A 176 0.05 8.48 -8.35
CA TYR A 176 0.01 9.73 -7.59
C TYR A 176 -1.41 10.09 -7.11
N ILE A 177 -2.37 10.15 -8.03
CA ILE A 177 -3.74 10.53 -7.69
C ILE A 177 -4.42 9.42 -6.87
N GLY A 178 -4.20 8.15 -7.20
CA GLY A 178 -4.79 7.04 -6.47
C GLY A 178 -4.41 7.03 -4.99
N LEU A 179 -3.11 7.20 -4.69
CA LEU A 179 -2.65 7.31 -3.29
C LEU A 179 -3.17 8.58 -2.62
N ALA A 180 -3.15 9.72 -3.30
CA ALA A 180 -3.66 10.98 -2.76
C ALA A 180 -5.14 10.87 -2.38
N VAL A 181 -5.97 10.23 -3.21
CA VAL A 181 -7.38 10.01 -2.91
C VAL A 181 -7.57 9.04 -1.73
N ALA A 182 -6.77 7.98 -1.63
CA ALA A 182 -6.81 7.09 -0.47
C ALA A 182 -6.47 7.83 0.83
N ALA A 183 -5.42 8.66 0.82
CA ALA A 183 -5.04 9.50 1.96
C ALA A 183 -6.15 10.51 2.32
N PHE A 184 -6.85 11.06 1.32
CA PHE A 184 -7.99 11.94 1.56
C PHE A 184 -9.15 11.23 2.28
N PHE A 185 -9.49 10.00 1.87
CA PHE A 185 -10.52 9.22 2.57
C PHE A 185 -10.11 8.94 4.01
N THR A 186 -8.86 8.53 4.26
CA THR A 186 -8.33 8.35 5.61
C THR A 186 -8.44 9.63 6.44
N ALA A 187 -8.11 10.78 5.86
CA ALA A 187 -8.23 12.07 6.53
C ALA A 187 -9.68 12.40 6.91
N VAL A 188 -10.63 12.09 6.03
CA VAL A 188 -12.05 12.26 6.28
C VAL A 188 -12.54 11.31 7.38
N GLU A 189 -12.14 10.04 7.31
CA GLU A 189 -12.48 9.03 8.33
C GLU A 189 -12.03 9.46 9.73
N PHE A 190 -10.84 10.03 9.87
CA PHE A 190 -10.36 10.59 11.13
C PHE A 190 -11.13 11.84 11.52
N GLY A 191 -11.29 12.77 10.59
CA GLY A 191 -11.82 14.10 10.86
C GLY A 191 -13.30 14.15 11.23
N ILE A 192 -14.08 13.10 10.90
CA ILE A 192 -15.49 13.00 11.30
C ILE A 192 -15.65 12.44 12.72
N GLN A 193 -14.62 11.79 13.29
CA GLN A 193 -14.74 11.12 14.61
C GLN A 193 -15.13 12.11 15.72
N PRO A 194 -14.48 13.27 15.90
CA PRO A 194 -14.81 14.18 17.00
C PRO A 194 -16.21 14.73 16.92
N ALA A 195 -16.75 14.90 15.71
CA ALA A 195 -18.10 15.43 15.52
C ALA A 195 -19.20 14.39 15.78
N LEU A 196 -18.90 13.11 15.59
CA LEU A 196 -19.88 12.02 15.69
C LEU A 196 -19.78 11.26 17.02
N PHE A 197 -18.58 11.17 17.60
CA PHE A 197 -18.28 10.32 18.74
C PHE A 197 -17.50 11.09 19.82
N HIS A 198 -18.22 11.67 20.75
CA HIS A 198 -17.70 12.43 21.89
C HIS A 198 -18.51 12.15 23.16
N THR A 199 -17.95 12.46 24.32
CA THR A 199 -18.66 12.43 25.59
C THR A 199 -19.69 13.56 25.68
N ALA A 200 -20.53 13.58 26.72
CA ALA A 200 -21.46 14.65 26.95
C ALA A 200 -20.75 16.01 27.14
N GLU A 201 -19.52 16.00 27.60
CA GLU A 201 -18.64 17.17 27.82
C GLU A 201 -17.91 17.61 26.55
N GLY A 202 -18.10 16.89 25.42
CA GLY A 202 -17.49 17.19 24.14
C GLY A 202 -16.08 16.62 23.92
N THR A 203 -15.60 15.73 24.81
CA THR A 203 -14.31 15.09 24.66
C THR A 203 -14.37 13.98 23.59
N PRO A 204 -13.54 14.02 22.55
CA PRO A 204 -13.50 12.98 21.52
C PRO A 204 -13.19 11.60 22.10
N LEU A 205 -13.91 10.58 21.63
CA LEU A 205 -13.71 9.18 22.06
C LEU A 205 -12.72 8.42 21.15
N TYR A 206 -12.44 8.93 19.97
CA TYR A 206 -11.58 8.35 18.96
C TYR A 206 -10.63 9.42 18.41
N ALA A 207 -10.21 9.34 17.14
CA ALA A 207 -9.33 10.34 16.56
C ALA A 207 -9.76 11.76 16.95
N PRO A 208 -8.88 12.56 17.59
CA PRO A 208 -9.32 13.79 18.26
C PRO A 208 -9.36 15.03 17.36
N TYR A 209 -8.88 14.91 16.11
CA TYR A 209 -8.70 16.06 15.24
C TYR A 209 -9.88 16.22 14.27
N PRO A 210 -10.48 17.42 14.18
CA PRO A 210 -11.57 17.70 13.24
C PRO A 210 -11.06 17.75 11.79
N LEU A 211 -11.99 17.73 10.83
CA LEU A 211 -11.69 17.78 9.39
C LEU A 211 -10.73 18.91 8.98
N SER A 212 -10.85 20.07 9.63
CA SER A 212 -9.99 21.24 9.37
C SER A 212 -8.52 20.98 9.71
N VAL A 213 -8.22 19.99 10.56
CA VAL A 213 -6.87 19.60 10.96
C VAL A 213 -6.46 18.31 10.24
N SER A 214 -7.31 17.29 10.25
CA SER A 214 -6.96 15.98 9.68
C SER A 214 -6.72 16.04 8.17
N ILE A 215 -7.52 16.80 7.42
CA ILE A 215 -7.34 16.91 5.96
C ILE A 215 -5.98 17.53 5.61
N PRO A 216 -5.61 18.75 6.05
CA PRO A 216 -4.30 19.28 5.69
C PRO A 216 -3.14 18.48 6.26
N ALA A 217 -3.25 17.91 7.46
CA ALA A 217 -2.21 17.09 8.07
C ALA A 217 -1.90 15.82 7.26
N MET A 218 -2.93 15.18 6.71
CA MET A 218 -2.75 14.02 5.83
C MET A 218 -2.38 14.41 4.40
N MET A 219 -3.11 15.37 3.82
CA MET A 219 -2.97 15.67 2.39
C MET A 219 -1.65 16.34 2.03
N ILE A 220 -1.17 17.29 2.83
CA ILE A 220 0.06 18.02 2.48
C ILE A 220 1.26 17.07 2.36
N PRO A 221 1.60 16.26 3.38
CA PRO A 221 2.75 15.37 3.27
C PRO A 221 2.54 14.22 2.27
N HIS A 222 1.30 13.71 2.13
CA HIS A 222 1.03 12.66 1.15
C HIS A 222 1.15 13.17 -0.28
N LEU A 223 0.65 14.36 -0.60
CA LEU A 223 0.80 14.97 -1.92
C LEU A 223 2.26 15.29 -2.25
N LEU A 224 3.03 15.75 -1.27
CA LEU A 224 4.42 16.17 -1.51
C LEU A 224 5.40 14.99 -1.56
N VAL A 225 5.14 13.90 -0.86
CA VAL A 225 6.11 12.80 -0.69
C VAL A 225 5.51 11.45 -1.10
N ALA A 226 4.55 10.91 -0.34
CA ALA A 226 4.11 9.52 -0.50
C ALA A 226 3.49 9.25 -1.88
N ALA A 227 2.61 10.13 -2.37
CA ALA A 227 2.00 10.00 -3.68
C ALA A 227 3.02 10.14 -4.82
N VAL A 228 4.04 10.99 -4.64
CA VAL A 228 5.15 11.11 -5.61
C VAL A 228 5.92 9.79 -5.69
N ILE A 229 6.21 9.17 -4.55
CA ILE A 229 6.94 7.89 -4.50
C ILE A 229 6.13 6.78 -5.16
N GLU A 230 4.84 6.66 -4.85
CA GLU A 230 3.94 5.68 -5.49
C GLU A 230 3.92 5.87 -7.02
N GLY A 231 3.77 7.12 -7.47
CA GLY A 231 3.78 7.46 -8.89
C GLY A 231 5.11 7.11 -9.57
N VAL A 232 6.24 7.43 -8.94
CA VAL A 232 7.59 7.13 -9.46
C VAL A 232 7.82 5.64 -9.53
N VAL A 233 7.55 4.89 -8.45
CA VAL A 233 7.72 3.42 -8.42
C VAL A 233 6.88 2.77 -9.51
N THR A 234 5.60 3.13 -9.60
CA THR A 234 4.70 2.61 -10.63
C THR A 234 5.21 2.92 -12.02
N ALA A 235 5.61 4.17 -12.29
CA ALA A 235 6.12 4.59 -13.60
C ALA A 235 7.42 3.86 -13.99
N LEU A 236 8.35 3.68 -13.06
CA LEU A 236 9.62 2.98 -13.31
C LEU A 236 9.40 1.51 -13.67
N VAL A 237 8.52 0.81 -12.93
CA VAL A 237 8.21 -0.59 -13.23
C VAL A 237 7.49 -0.72 -14.58
N ILE A 238 6.53 0.16 -14.87
CA ILE A 238 5.85 0.18 -16.18
C ILE A 238 6.83 0.49 -17.31
N ALA A 239 7.74 1.46 -17.13
CA ALA A 239 8.78 1.77 -18.11
C ALA A 239 9.72 0.57 -18.38
N TYR A 240 10.07 -0.17 -17.33
CA TYR A 240 10.83 -1.42 -17.47
C TYR A 240 10.04 -2.49 -18.23
N LEU A 241 8.77 -2.73 -17.86
CA LEU A 241 7.93 -3.74 -18.50
C LEU A 241 7.68 -3.44 -19.98
N ILE A 242 7.49 -2.17 -20.35
CA ILE A 242 7.34 -1.75 -21.75
C ILE A 242 8.54 -2.18 -22.59
N LYS A 243 9.75 -2.14 -22.03
CA LYS A 243 10.98 -2.53 -22.72
C LYS A 243 11.25 -4.04 -22.68
N ALA A 244 11.02 -4.66 -21.52
CA ALA A 244 11.41 -6.06 -21.29
C ALA A 244 10.32 -7.04 -21.74
N ASN A 245 9.04 -6.73 -21.50
CA ASN A 245 7.91 -7.60 -21.84
C ASN A 245 6.62 -6.81 -21.93
N PRO A 246 6.33 -6.10 -23.04
CA PRO A 246 5.13 -5.28 -23.20
C PRO A 246 3.82 -6.05 -23.00
N SER A 247 3.80 -7.35 -23.32
CA SER A 247 2.61 -8.21 -23.16
C SER A 247 2.22 -8.41 -21.68
N ALA A 248 3.15 -8.17 -20.74
CA ALA A 248 2.85 -8.23 -19.31
C ALA A 248 1.79 -7.19 -18.90
N LEU A 249 1.66 -6.08 -19.63
CA LEU A 249 0.63 -5.06 -19.37
C LEU A 249 -0.79 -5.51 -19.72
N ASN A 250 -0.94 -6.62 -20.42
CA ASN A 250 -2.23 -7.16 -20.86
C ASN A 250 -2.46 -8.60 -20.34
N LEU A 251 -1.67 -9.07 -19.39
CA LEU A 251 -1.74 -10.47 -18.92
C LEU A 251 -3.14 -10.89 -18.46
N PHE A 252 -3.92 -9.97 -17.92
CA PHE A 252 -5.29 -10.20 -17.44
C PHE A 252 -6.37 -9.59 -18.34
N ALA A 253 -5.99 -8.79 -19.35
CA ALA A 253 -6.92 -8.20 -20.30
C ALA A 253 -7.21 -9.12 -21.47
N VAL A 254 -6.31 -10.05 -21.81
CA VAL A 254 -6.49 -10.98 -22.94
C VAL A 254 -7.41 -12.12 -22.50
N ASP A 255 -8.60 -12.12 -23.09
CA ASP A 255 -9.57 -13.20 -23.02
C ASP A 255 -9.01 -14.47 -23.67
N LYS A 256 -9.21 -15.59 -23.00
CA LYS A 256 -9.38 -16.97 -23.49
C LYS A 256 -8.88 -17.27 -24.93
N THR A 257 -7.60 -17.24 -25.19
CA THR A 257 -7.07 -18.02 -26.30
C THR A 257 -5.73 -18.58 -25.93
N GLU A 258 -5.70 -19.91 -25.99
CA GLU A 258 -4.58 -20.83 -25.85
C GLU A 258 -4.28 -21.31 -24.43
N ASN A 259 -4.94 -22.45 -24.11
CA ASN A 259 -4.36 -23.48 -23.26
C ASN A 259 -3.11 -24.05 -23.95
N GLU A 260 -2.04 -23.30 -23.99
CA GLU A 260 -0.75 -23.87 -24.26
C GLU A 260 -0.39 -24.79 -23.07
N PRO A 261 -0.06 -26.07 -23.30
CA PRO A 261 0.39 -26.94 -22.25
C PRO A 261 1.63 -26.33 -21.60
N ILE A 262 1.62 -26.28 -20.27
CA ILE A 262 2.69 -25.70 -19.44
C ILE A 262 3.99 -26.43 -19.79
N LYS A 263 4.77 -25.86 -20.71
CA LYS A 263 6.12 -26.32 -20.99
C LYS A 263 6.91 -26.13 -19.68
N ASN A 264 7.56 -27.18 -19.19
CA ASN A 264 8.29 -27.27 -17.94
C ASN A 264 9.13 -26.02 -17.65
N ARG A 265 8.50 -24.98 -17.11
CA ARG A 265 9.20 -23.76 -16.69
C ARG A 265 9.64 -23.97 -15.26
N SER A 266 10.94 -23.84 -15.03
CA SER A 266 11.52 -23.99 -13.70
C SER A 266 10.81 -23.05 -12.71
N TRP A 267 10.21 -23.60 -11.67
CA TRP A 267 9.60 -22.87 -10.55
C TRP A 267 10.65 -22.31 -9.57
N ARG A 268 11.96 -22.60 -9.84
CA ARG A 268 13.07 -22.16 -8.99
C ARG A 268 13.07 -20.65 -8.70
N PRO A 269 12.85 -19.73 -9.67
CA PRO A 269 12.84 -18.31 -9.38
C PRO A 269 11.70 -17.90 -8.44
N LEU A 270 10.54 -18.55 -8.56
CA LEU A 270 9.40 -18.30 -7.67
C LEU A 270 9.69 -18.78 -6.25
N TRP A 271 10.24 -19.99 -6.10
CA TRP A 271 10.63 -20.49 -4.79
C TRP A 271 11.73 -19.68 -4.16
N ILE A 272 12.70 -19.20 -4.92
CA ILE A 272 13.74 -18.29 -4.45
C ILE A 272 13.11 -16.98 -3.98
N ALA A 273 12.19 -16.39 -4.75
CA ALA A 273 11.49 -15.17 -4.37
C ALA A 273 10.66 -15.36 -3.09
N LEU A 274 9.94 -16.45 -2.95
CA LEU A 274 9.18 -16.79 -1.74
C LEU A 274 10.10 -17.03 -0.53
N ILE A 275 11.21 -17.73 -0.70
CA ILE A 275 12.20 -17.96 0.38
C ILE A 275 12.84 -16.65 0.80
N VAL A 276 13.23 -15.79 -0.14
CA VAL A 276 13.76 -14.46 0.15
C VAL A 276 12.72 -13.62 0.90
N LEU A 277 11.47 -13.66 0.49
CA LEU A 277 10.36 -12.98 1.17
C LEU A 277 10.15 -13.48 2.60
N VAL A 278 10.15 -14.81 2.80
CA VAL A 278 10.05 -15.42 4.13
C VAL A 278 11.24 -15.05 5.01
N ILE A 279 12.45 -14.98 4.44
CA ILE A 279 13.67 -14.57 5.18
C ILE A 279 13.64 -13.08 5.52
N ILE A 280 13.09 -12.24 4.63
CA ILE A 280 13.00 -10.78 4.84
C ILE A 280 11.82 -10.42 5.75
N SER A 281 10.72 -11.19 5.75
CA SER A 281 9.53 -10.92 6.58
C SER A 281 9.81 -10.70 8.07
N PRO A 282 10.72 -11.46 8.73
CA PRO A 282 11.07 -11.20 10.12
C PRO A 282 11.78 -9.87 10.39
N LEU A 283 12.30 -9.19 9.35
CA LEU A 283 12.82 -7.83 9.52
C LEU A 283 11.73 -6.85 9.96
N GLY A 284 10.47 -7.13 9.62
CA GLY A 284 9.32 -6.38 10.15
C GLY A 284 9.14 -6.50 11.67
N LEU A 285 9.62 -7.59 12.29
CA LEU A 285 9.60 -7.76 13.75
C LEU A 285 10.65 -6.90 14.48
N LEU A 286 11.63 -6.39 13.75
CA LEU A 286 12.61 -5.42 14.28
C LEU A 286 12.04 -4.01 14.34
N ALA A 287 10.86 -3.80 13.75
CA ALA A 287 10.11 -2.56 13.85
C ALA A 287 9.52 -2.45 15.26
N PRO A 288 9.93 -1.49 16.11
CA PRO A 288 9.24 -1.21 17.36
C PRO A 288 7.92 -0.49 17.00
N GLY A 289 6.93 -1.28 16.57
CA GLY A 289 5.59 -0.78 16.30
C GLY A 289 4.80 -0.77 17.61
N THR A 290 4.56 0.37 18.18
CA THR A 290 3.37 0.59 18.98
C THR A 290 2.37 1.31 18.08
N ALA A 291 1.17 0.77 17.94
CA ALA A 291 0.06 1.37 17.20
C ALA A 291 -0.28 2.81 17.63
N TRP A 292 0.39 3.35 18.60
CA TRP A 292 0.21 4.64 19.26
C TRP A 292 1.28 5.67 18.90
N GLY A 293 2.28 5.31 18.07
CA GLY A 293 3.43 6.18 17.81
C GLY A 293 3.18 7.32 16.81
N GLU A 294 2.09 7.30 16.08
CA GLU A 294 1.85 8.33 15.05
C GLU A 294 1.22 9.61 15.59
N TRP A 295 0.61 9.59 16.78
CA TRP A 295 -0.22 10.69 17.27
C TRP A 295 -0.01 10.97 18.78
N GLY A 296 1.04 10.43 19.38
CA GLY A 296 1.42 10.65 20.77
C GLY A 296 2.17 11.96 21.00
#